data_91fd78c745cfa4eb681cc37a63581ecc
#
_entry.id   91fd78c745cfa4eb681cc37a63581ecc
#
_cell.length_a   1.000
_cell.length_b   1.000
_cell.length_c   1.000
_cell.angle_alpha   90.00
_cell.angle_beta   90.00
_cell.angle_gamma   90.00
#
_symmetry.space_group_name_H-M   'P 1'
#
loop_
_entity.id
_entity.type
_entity.pdbx_description
1 polymer ?
#
loop_
_entity_poly.entity_id
_entity_poly.type
_entity_poly.pdbx_seq_one_letter_code
_entity_poly.pdbx_strand_id
1 'polypeptide(L)'
;MPSLLTVCFALIWLLALAGGTEVKCTRPAVRKEWRSLSHKEQEHWISAFKCVADLPGDFEFSPTVNPPDIAPFNDSGSLFDDYVYAHMDLNHHIHFTGLFFPWHRWYLHSFEQVLRNRCGYRGAFPYWDWTQDAADFYGSAFFQDSSPKSGLGGWGDASTQLRVLDGAFSASSSFRVSYPFPHTLRRNFTLFPPLDALLPVPDMAWKARPANASFTKPVVESLIDGFVGDFKGFQAQMEGPKGPHPNVHLIIGGDMSGQCPVDAPAGCVSGPTFSPNDPLFFLHHAMVDRIWFKWQRKHKLNKHAFAGGSVQQLDNVTVFSEYPTGGPPFLTMHSEIPTNGLAPVSYTVSDMMSTTEGSLCYVYE
;
A
#
# COMPACT_ATOMS: atom_id res chain seq x y z
N MET A 1 -39.36 -52.10 -46.24
CA MET A 1 -38.06 -51.53 -46.08
C MET A 1 -38.23 -50.01 -45.95
N PRO A 2 -38.15 -49.42 -44.77
CA PRO A 2 -38.27 -47.98 -44.62
C PRO A 2 -36.88 -47.31 -44.64
N SER A 3 -36.82 -46.21 -45.34
CA SER A 3 -35.63 -45.32 -45.49
C SER A 3 -35.33 -44.52 -44.23
N LEU A 4 -34.13 -44.56 -43.81
CA LEU A 4 -33.58 -43.66 -42.75
C LEU A 4 -33.43 -42.23 -43.30
N LEU A 5 -34.18 -41.30 -42.72
CA LEU A 5 -33.93 -39.87 -42.85
C LEU A 5 -32.87 -39.46 -41.81
N THR A 6 -31.71 -39.07 -42.27
CA THR A 6 -30.63 -38.47 -41.44
C THR A 6 -30.96 -37.00 -41.22
N VAL A 7 -31.30 -36.63 -40.00
CA VAL A 7 -31.47 -35.21 -39.58
C VAL A 7 -30.13 -34.69 -39.14
N CYS A 8 -29.49 -33.82 -39.92
CA CYS A 8 -28.32 -33.02 -39.50
C CYS A 8 -28.77 -31.89 -38.63
N PHE A 9 -28.47 -31.94 -37.34
CA PHE A 9 -28.52 -30.79 -36.44
C PHE A 9 -27.26 -29.92 -36.62
N ALA A 10 -27.41 -28.79 -37.28
CA ALA A 10 -26.39 -27.74 -37.30
C ALA A 10 -26.41 -27.01 -35.97
N LEU A 11 -25.44 -27.28 -35.11
CA LEU A 11 -25.18 -26.46 -33.92
C LEU A 11 -24.58 -25.11 -34.37
N ILE A 12 -25.39 -24.07 -34.38
CA ILE A 12 -24.94 -22.69 -34.52
C ILE A 12 -24.37 -22.28 -33.15
N TRP A 13 -23.04 -22.22 -33.05
CA TRP A 13 -22.35 -21.57 -31.94
C TRP A 13 -22.53 -20.07 -32.10
N LEU A 14 -23.46 -19.48 -31.33
CA LEU A 14 -23.51 -18.06 -31.08
C LEU A 14 -22.31 -17.70 -30.18
N LEU A 15 -21.22 -17.22 -30.76
CA LEU A 15 -20.22 -16.48 -30.05
C LEU A 15 -20.86 -15.18 -29.53
N ALA A 16 -21.34 -15.23 -28.29
CA ALA A 16 -21.63 -14.00 -27.55
C ALA A 16 -20.32 -13.28 -27.35
N LEU A 17 -20.04 -12.29 -28.18
CA LEU A 17 -19.08 -11.23 -27.88
C LEU A 17 -19.64 -10.53 -26.63
N ALA A 18 -19.17 -10.94 -25.47
CA ALA A 18 -19.34 -10.19 -24.24
C ALA A 18 -18.51 -8.89 -24.40
N GLY A 19 -19.07 -7.93 -25.10
CA GLY A 19 -18.65 -6.54 -24.99
C GLY A 19 -18.91 -6.13 -23.55
N GLY A 20 -17.89 -6.23 -22.69
CA GLY A 20 -17.93 -5.68 -21.35
C GLY A 20 -18.26 -4.21 -21.49
N THR A 21 -19.49 -3.83 -21.11
CA THR A 21 -19.83 -2.40 -20.96
C THR A 21 -18.93 -1.86 -19.89
N GLU A 22 -17.97 -1.02 -20.27
CA GLU A 22 -17.15 -0.25 -19.34
C GLU A 22 -18.09 0.38 -18.30
N VAL A 23 -17.99 -0.08 -17.05
CA VAL A 23 -18.82 0.45 -15.96
C VAL A 23 -18.35 1.88 -15.71
N LYS A 24 -19.07 2.82 -16.28
CA LYS A 24 -18.75 4.24 -16.17
C LYS A 24 -18.95 4.69 -14.71
N CYS A 25 -17.90 5.18 -14.08
CA CYS A 25 -17.97 5.80 -12.77
C CYS A 25 -18.76 7.11 -12.83
N THR A 26 -20.05 7.07 -12.48
CA THR A 26 -20.95 8.22 -12.53
C THR A 26 -21.03 9.00 -11.22
N ARG A 27 -20.65 8.37 -10.11
CA ARG A 27 -20.67 8.96 -8.75
C ARG A 27 -19.43 8.51 -7.97
N PRO A 28 -18.27 9.10 -8.23
CA PRO A 28 -17.05 8.71 -7.52
C PRO A 28 -17.17 8.99 -6.02
N ALA A 29 -16.71 8.05 -5.22
CA ALA A 29 -16.53 8.27 -3.78
C ALA A 29 -15.47 9.35 -3.56
N VAL A 30 -15.72 10.30 -2.66
CA VAL A 30 -14.75 11.36 -2.33
C VAL A 30 -13.94 10.90 -1.12
N ARG A 31 -12.68 10.54 -1.34
CA ARG A 31 -11.73 10.21 -0.28
C ARG A 31 -11.32 11.49 0.45
N LYS A 32 -11.47 11.47 1.78
CA LYS A 32 -11.22 12.62 2.65
C LYS A 32 -9.99 12.42 3.52
N GLU A 33 -9.42 13.52 3.95
CA GLU A 33 -8.38 13.51 4.97
C GLU A 33 -8.93 13.01 6.31
N TRP A 34 -8.15 12.20 7.03
CA TRP A 34 -8.57 11.52 8.26
C TRP A 34 -9.18 12.48 9.30
N ARG A 35 -8.58 13.64 9.51
CA ARG A 35 -9.06 14.66 10.47
C ARG A 35 -10.30 15.41 10.00
N SER A 36 -10.65 15.34 8.70
CA SER A 36 -11.92 15.87 8.16
C SER A 36 -13.10 14.93 8.44
N LEU A 37 -12.83 13.69 8.84
CA LEU A 37 -13.87 12.74 9.22
C LEU A 37 -14.41 13.06 10.60
N SER A 38 -15.71 12.89 10.80
CA SER A 38 -16.29 12.85 12.14
C SER A 38 -15.80 11.63 12.92
N HIS A 39 -15.82 11.68 14.24
CA HIS A 39 -15.48 10.52 15.09
C HIS A 39 -16.28 9.25 14.74
N LYS A 40 -17.54 9.40 14.31
CA LYS A 40 -18.35 8.26 13.86
C LYS A 40 -17.84 7.64 12.56
N GLU A 41 -17.37 8.46 11.63
CA GLU A 41 -16.77 7.96 10.37
C GLU A 41 -15.42 7.28 10.65
N GLN A 42 -14.62 7.84 11.56
CA GLN A 42 -13.35 7.24 12.02
C GLN A 42 -13.62 5.90 12.73
N GLU A 43 -14.56 5.86 13.68
CA GLU A 43 -15.00 4.63 14.37
C GLU A 43 -15.49 3.57 13.40
N HIS A 44 -16.24 3.97 12.37
CA HIS A 44 -16.75 3.05 11.36
C HIS A 44 -15.62 2.42 10.52
N TRP A 45 -14.62 3.22 10.11
CA TRP A 45 -13.45 2.71 9.40
C TRP A 45 -12.63 1.76 10.28
N ILE A 46 -12.32 2.17 11.51
CA ILE A 46 -11.57 1.36 12.48
C ILE A 46 -12.29 0.04 12.78
N SER A 47 -13.59 0.08 13.00
CA SER A 47 -14.39 -1.12 13.27
C SER A 47 -14.37 -2.09 12.10
N ALA A 48 -14.48 -1.57 10.87
CA ALA A 48 -14.39 -2.40 9.67
C ALA A 48 -12.97 -2.96 9.49
N PHE A 49 -11.92 -2.18 9.78
CA PHE A 49 -10.54 -2.66 9.74
C PHE A 49 -10.32 -3.81 10.72
N LYS A 50 -10.75 -3.66 11.98
CA LYS A 50 -10.65 -4.71 13.00
C LYS A 50 -11.45 -5.96 12.62
N CYS A 51 -12.60 -5.77 11.98
CA CYS A 51 -13.38 -6.90 11.44
C CYS A 51 -12.56 -7.71 10.43
N VAL A 52 -11.78 -7.07 9.54
CA VAL A 52 -10.88 -7.82 8.61
C VAL A 52 -9.84 -8.62 9.37
N ALA A 53 -9.30 -8.06 10.47
CA ALA A 53 -8.34 -8.77 11.32
C ALA A 53 -8.97 -9.94 12.11
N ASP A 54 -10.29 -9.97 12.25
CA ASP A 54 -11.04 -11.06 12.90
C ASP A 54 -11.59 -12.09 11.90
N LEU A 55 -11.57 -11.81 10.58
CA LEU A 55 -11.98 -12.77 9.55
C LEU A 55 -10.88 -13.83 9.35
N PRO A 56 -11.25 -15.09 9.09
CA PRO A 56 -10.27 -16.10 8.69
C PRO A 56 -9.62 -15.73 7.37
N GLY A 57 -8.39 -16.20 7.16
CA GLY A 57 -7.64 -16.02 5.92
C GLY A 57 -8.41 -16.47 4.67
N ASP A 58 -8.00 -15.99 3.51
CA ASP A 58 -8.63 -16.31 2.24
C ASP A 58 -8.06 -17.64 1.71
N PHE A 59 -8.93 -18.58 1.41
CA PHE A 59 -8.55 -19.90 0.88
C PHE A 59 -7.92 -19.84 -0.52
N GLU A 60 -8.15 -18.78 -1.26
CA GLU A 60 -7.56 -18.54 -2.59
C GLU A 60 -6.18 -17.86 -2.49
N PHE A 61 -5.81 -17.38 -1.30
CA PHE A 61 -4.52 -16.73 -1.10
C PHE A 61 -3.38 -17.73 -1.31
N SER A 62 -2.41 -17.36 -2.14
CA SER A 62 -1.27 -18.21 -2.47
C SER A 62 -0.01 -17.35 -2.70
N PRO A 63 0.96 -17.38 -1.77
CA PRO A 63 2.25 -16.74 -2.00
C PRO A 63 2.94 -17.27 -3.26
N THR A 64 3.50 -16.38 -4.07
CA THR A 64 4.06 -16.74 -5.37
C THR A 64 5.57 -16.63 -5.45
N VAL A 65 6.21 -15.79 -4.62
CA VAL A 65 7.64 -15.53 -4.64
C VAL A 65 8.37 -16.33 -3.55
N ASN A 66 7.81 -16.37 -2.34
CA ASN A 66 8.35 -17.06 -1.16
C ASN A 66 9.83 -16.67 -0.90
N PRO A 67 10.18 -15.39 -0.74
CA PRO A 67 11.55 -14.98 -0.51
C PRO A 67 12.08 -15.56 0.81
N PRO A 68 13.35 -15.97 0.86
CA PRO A 68 13.90 -16.71 2.02
C PRO A 68 14.14 -15.83 3.26
N ASP A 69 14.09 -14.53 3.12
CA ASP A 69 14.38 -13.52 4.15
C ASP A 69 13.14 -12.99 4.87
N ILE A 70 11.97 -13.53 4.56
CA ILE A 70 10.72 -13.19 5.28
C ILE A 70 10.26 -14.38 6.15
N ALA A 71 9.41 -14.08 7.13
CA ALA A 71 8.76 -15.11 7.92
C ALA A 71 7.93 -16.05 7.03
N PRO A 72 7.81 -17.35 7.36
CA PRO A 72 6.98 -18.27 6.61
C PRO A 72 5.49 -17.88 6.68
N PHE A 73 4.75 -18.21 5.63
CA PHE A 73 3.31 -18.00 5.60
C PHE A 73 2.60 -18.80 6.71
N ASN A 74 1.64 -18.13 7.36
CA ASN A 74 0.78 -18.74 8.38
C ASN A 74 -0.62 -18.96 7.79
N ASP A 75 -0.93 -20.17 7.37
CA ASP A 75 -2.21 -20.59 6.77
C ASP A 75 -3.41 -20.56 7.74
N SER A 76 -3.15 -20.39 9.03
CA SER A 76 -4.18 -20.20 10.06
C SER A 76 -4.38 -18.74 10.48
N GLY A 77 -3.78 -17.81 9.74
CA GLY A 77 -3.87 -16.38 9.97
C GLY A 77 -5.24 -15.79 9.65
N SER A 78 -5.38 -14.49 9.89
CA SER A 78 -6.56 -13.72 9.50
C SER A 78 -6.44 -13.24 8.05
N LEU A 79 -7.57 -12.78 7.49
CA LEU A 79 -7.57 -12.13 6.18
C LEU A 79 -6.67 -10.86 6.17
N PHE A 80 -6.54 -10.17 7.29
CA PHE A 80 -5.58 -9.08 7.43
C PHE A 80 -4.12 -9.58 7.32
N ASP A 81 -3.82 -10.73 7.91
CA ASP A 81 -2.49 -11.35 7.81
C ASP A 81 -2.16 -11.74 6.35
N ASP A 82 -3.14 -12.17 5.56
CA ASP A 82 -2.95 -12.44 4.13
C ASP A 82 -2.56 -11.16 3.38
N TYR A 83 -3.20 -10.02 3.68
CA TYR A 83 -2.81 -8.72 3.12
C TYR A 83 -1.39 -8.33 3.52
N VAL A 84 -1.02 -8.49 4.78
CA VAL A 84 0.36 -8.24 5.24
C VAL A 84 1.34 -9.14 4.49
N TYR A 85 1.01 -10.45 4.39
CA TYR A 85 1.89 -11.40 3.72
C TYR A 85 2.02 -11.16 2.22
N ALA A 86 0.95 -10.75 1.53
CA ALA A 86 1.03 -10.39 0.12
C ALA A 86 2.05 -9.27 -0.13
N HIS A 87 2.10 -8.26 0.75
CA HIS A 87 3.09 -7.21 0.66
C HIS A 87 4.51 -7.71 0.99
N MET A 88 4.64 -8.65 1.94
CA MET A 88 5.92 -9.29 2.26
C MET A 88 6.44 -10.11 1.08
N ASP A 89 5.61 -11.00 0.55
CA ASP A 89 5.95 -11.92 -0.54
C ASP A 89 6.33 -11.19 -1.83
N LEU A 90 5.59 -10.13 -2.15
CA LEU A 90 5.77 -9.37 -3.37
C LEU A 90 6.73 -8.17 -3.24
N ASN A 91 7.33 -7.94 -2.07
CA ASN A 91 8.06 -6.71 -1.76
C ASN A 91 9.08 -6.32 -2.84
N HIS A 92 9.88 -7.25 -3.34
CA HIS A 92 10.89 -7.02 -4.36
C HIS A 92 10.30 -6.75 -5.77
N HIS A 93 9.03 -7.05 -5.99
CA HIS A 93 8.35 -6.80 -7.25
C HIS A 93 7.58 -5.49 -7.26
N ILE A 94 7.21 -4.97 -6.09
CA ILE A 94 6.32 -3.83 -5.92
C ILE A 94 7.00 -2.57 -5.38
N HIS A 95 8.29 -2.67 -5.01
CA HIS A 95 9.11 -1.53 -4.61
C HIS A 95 10.33 -1.38 -5.53
N PHE A 96 10.66 -0.13 -5.85
CA PHE A 96 11.74 0.21 -6.79
C PHE A 96 11.59 -0.49 -8.15
N THR A 97 10.36 -0.74 -8.56
CA THR A 97 9.93 -1.26 -9.85
C THR A 97 8.80 -0.42 -10.39
N GLY A 98 8.48 -0.52 -11.68
CA GLY A 98 7.34 0.20 -12.26
C GLY A 98 5.99 -0.15 -11.65
N LEU A 99 5.89 -1.22 -10.85
CA LEU A 99 4.65 -1.61 -10.18
C LEU A 99 4.34 -0.82 -8.91
N PHE A 100 5.25 0.01 -8.39
CA PHE A 100 5.04 0.70 -7.11
C PHE A 100 3.67 1.38 -7.01
N PHE A 101 3.37 2.35 -7.86
CA PHE A 101 2.09 3.05 -7.82
C PHE A 101 0.89 2.18 -8.24
N PRO A 102 0.95 1.45 -9.37
CA PRO A 102 -0.19 0.63 -9.80
C PRO A 102 -0.56 -0.44 -8.79
N TRP A 103 0.42 -1.13 -8.22
CA TRP A 103 0.16 -2.18 -7.25
C TRP A 103 -0.42 -1.65 -5.95
N HIS A 104 0.13 -0.58 -5.37
CA HIS A 104 -0.39 -0.01 -4.12
C HIS A 104 -1.78 0.60 -4.30
N ARG A 105 -2.10 1.17 -5.47
CA ARG A 105 -3.47 1.59 -5.80
C ARG A 105 -4.43 0.41 -5.84
N TRP A 106 -4.05 -0.68 -6.50
CA TRP A 106 -4.81 -1.92 -6.51
C TRP A 106 -4.97 -2.51 -5.10
N TYR A 107 -3.90 -2.56 -4.34
CA TYR A 107 -3.88 -3.11 -2.99
C TYR A 107 -4.86 -2.38 -2.05
N LEU A 108 -4.85 -1.04 -2.07
CA LEU A 108 -5.82 -0.23 -1.34
C LEU A 108 -7.24 -0.46 -1.83
N HIS A 109 -7.46 -0.58 -3.15
CA HIS A 109 -8.77 -0.87 -3.72
C HIS A 109 -9.27 -2.23 -3.27
N SER A 110 -8.46 -3.26 -3.36
CA SER A 110 -8.78 -4.62 -2.92
C SER A 110 -9.16 -4.63 -1.44
N PHE A 111 -8.36 -4.00 -0.59
CA PHE A 111 -8.64 -3.88 0.84
C PHE A 111 -9.94 -3.10 1.11
N GLU A 112 -10.20 -2.00 0.40
CA GLU A 112 -11.47 -1.25 0.48
C GLU A 112 -12.66 -2.12 0.10
N GLN A 113 -12.53 -3.01 -0.92
CA GLN A 113 -13.61 -3.94 -1.28
C GLN A 113 -13.88 -4.95 -0.16
N VAL A 114 -12.85 -5.44 0.53
CA VAL A 114 -13.04 -6.31 1.70
C VAL A 114 -13.73 -5.57 2.84
N LEU A 115 -13.29 -4.36 3.19
CA LEU A 115 -13.96 -3.53 4.19
C LEU A 115 -15.45 -3.36 3.88
N ARG A 116 -15.81 -3.13 2.62
CA ARG A 116 -17.19 -2.91 2.17
C ARG A 116 -18.01 -4.20 2.16
N ASN A 117 -17.49 -5.24 1.54
CA ASN A 117 -18.24 -6.43 1.21
C ASN A 117 -18.31 -7.43 2.37
N ARG A 118 -17.26 -7.47 3.20
CA ARG A 118 -17.16 -8.44 4.30
C ARG A 118 -17.42 -7.79 5.67
N CYS A 119 -17.09 -6.50 5.84
CA CYS A 119 -17.15 -5.79 7.13
C CYS A 119 -18.14 -4.61 7.15
N GLY A 120 -18.94 -4.44 6.10
CA GLY A 120 -20.05 -3.48 6.06
C GLY A 120 -19.64 -2.01 6.03
N TYR A 121 -18.40 -1.68 5.71
CA TYR A 121 -17.93 -0.30 5.57
C TYR A 121 -18.67 0.44 4.46
N ARG A 122 -19.17 1.64 4.73
CA ARG A 122 -19.94 2.44 3.78
C ARG A 122 -19.34 3.81 3.46
N GLY A 123 -18.25 4.17 4.14
CA GLY A 123 -17.51 5.40 3.89
C GLY A 123 -16.65 5.35 2.62
N ALA A 124 -16.07 6.47 2.23
CA ALA A 124 -14.94 6.49 1.30
C ALA A 124 -13.65 6.17 2.07
N PHE A 125 -12.69 5.53 1.38
CA PHE A 125 -11.41 5.19 2.00
C PHE A 125 -10.67 6.48 2.38
N PRO A 126 -10.26 6.68 3.65
CA PRO A 126 -9.61 7.92 4.08
C PRO A 126 -8.13 7.94 3.69
N TYR A 127 -7.54 9.14 3.70
CA TYR A 127 -6.10 9.31 3.59
C TYR A 127 -5.57 10.17 4.73
N TRP A 128 -4.28 10.09 4.98
CA TRP A 128 -3.58 10.92 5.96
C TRP A 128 -2.67 11.93 5.25
N ASP A 129 -2.99 13.21 5.31
CA ASP A 129 -2.15 14.28 4.79
C ASP A 129 -1.04 14.63 5.80
N TRP A 130 -0.01 13.83 5.81
CA TRP A 130 1.16 13.99 6.67
C TRP A 130 1.96 15.27 6.41
N THR A 131 1.68 16.03 5.35
CA THR A 131 2.28 17.35 5.14
C THR A 131 1.85 18.33 6.22
N GLN A 132 0.67 18.13 6.83
CA GLN A 132 0.15 18.95 7.91
C GLN A 132 0.91 18.71 9.24
N ASP A 133 1.58 17.57 9.35
CA ASP A 133 2.29 17.15 10.56
C ASP A 133 3.81 17.39 10.45
N ALA A 134 4.30 17.77 9.27
CA ALA A 134 5.73 17.88 8.99
C ALA A 134 6.47 18.86 9.93
N ALA A 135 5.82 19.91 10.42
CA ALA A 135 6.45 20.89 11.31
C ALA A 135 6.69 20.35 12.74
N ASP A 136 5.73 19.58 13.27
CA ASP A 136 5.81 18.90 14.56
C ASP A 136 5.17 17.52 14.46
N PHE A 137 5.93 16.58 13.95
CA PHE A 137 5.41 15.23 13.70
C PHE A 137 5.14 14.46 14.99
N TYR A 138 5.99 14.59 15.98
CA TYR A 138 5.84 13.92 17.27
C TYR A 138 4.63 14.42 18.05
N GLY A 139 4.45 15.74 18.12
CA GLY A 139 3.36 16.39 18.86
C GLY A 139 2.08 16.56 18.04
N SER A 140 2.02 16.02 16.83
CA SER A 140 0.85 16.15 15.96
C SER A 140 -0.45 15.67 16.60
N ALA A 141 -1.51 16.43 16.44
CA ALA A 141 -2.86 16.07 16.87
C ALA A 141 -3.38 14.76 16.25
N PHE A 142 -2.81 14.36 15.11
CA PHE A 142 -3.13 13.08 14.49
C PHE A 142 -2.85 11.87 15.39
N PHE A 143 -1.78 11.96 16.23
CA PHE A 143 -1.39 10.91 17.17
C PHE A 143 -1.93 11.11 18.60
N GLN A 144 -2.71 12.17 18.83
CA GLN A 144 -3.18 12.52 20.18
C GLN A 144 -4.57 11.96 20.52
N ASP A 145 -5.31 11.40 19.54
CA ASP A 145 -6.59 10.76 19.84
C ASP A 145 -6.35 9.38 20.47
N SER A 146 -6.49 9.34 21.80
CA SER A 146 -6.37 8.12 22.61
C SER A 146 -7.66 7.29 22.68
N SER A 147 -8.72 7.70 22.00
CA SER A 147 -10.01 6.99 22.00
C SER A 147 -9.84 5.54 21.52
N PRO A 148 -10.34 4.54 22.24
CA PRO A 148 -10.30 3.15 21.81
C PRO A 148 -11.24 2.86 20.62
N LYS A 149 -11.97 3.86 20.12
CA LYS A 149 -12.92 3.74 19.02
C LYS A 149 -12.51 4.52 17.78
N SER A 150 -12.05 5.78 17.94
CA SER A 150 -11.74 6.71 16.86
C SER A 150 -10.25 7.00 16.73
N GLY A 151 -9.44 6.74 17.76
CA GLY A 151 -8.02 7.03 17.77
C GLY A 151 -7.19 5.92 17.10
N LEU A 152 -6.18 6.35 16.34
CA LEU A 152 -5.23 5.43 15.71
C LEU A 152 -4.07 5.04 16.64
N GLY A 153 -4.02 5.65 17.84
CA GLY A 153 -2.97 5.47 18.84
C GLY A 153 -1.73 6.31 18.60
N GLY A 154 -1.02 6.56 19.67
CA GLY A 154 0.19 7.37 19.71
C GLY A 154 1.48 6.55 19.57
N TRP A 155 2.50 7.02 20.29
CA TRP A 155 3.85 6.46 20.27
C TRP A 155 4.07 5.41 21.36
N GLY A 156 4.92 4.43 21.08
CA GLY A 156 5.51 3.60 22.11
C GLY A 156 6.83 4.21 22.63
N ASP A 157 7.30 3.71 23.76
CA ASP A 157 8.60 4.06 24.33
C ASP A 157 9.40 2.80 24.74
N ALA A 158 10.66 2.99 25.13
CA ALA A 158 11.52 1.88 25.50
C ALA A 158 11.01 1.08 26.72
N SER A 159 10.30 1.74 27.68
CA SER A 159 9.78 1.08 28.88
C SER A 159 8.62 0.14 28.57
N THR A 160 7.93 0.40 27.44
CA THR A 160 6.80 -0.40 26.94
C THR A 160 7.20 -1.34 25.81
N GLN A 161 8.49 -1.47 25.51
CA GLN A 161 8.98 -2.20 24.34
C GLN A 161 8.41 -1.64 23.04
N LEU A 162 8.22 -0.32 22.96
CA LEU A 162 7.67 0.41 21.80
C LEU A 162 6.20 0.09 21.47
N ARG A 163 5.47 -0.58 22.38
CA ARG A 163 4.05 -0.90 22.16
C ARG A 163 3.21 0.36 22.13
N VAL A 164 2.24 0.39 21.23
CA VAL A 164 1.18 1.40 21.22
C VAL A 164 0.24 1.13 22.39
N LEU A 165 0.07 2.10 23.29
CA LEU A 165 -0.66 1.91 24.57
C LEU A 165 -2.08 2.46 24.56
N ASP A 166 -2.44 3.29 23.60
CA ASP A 166 -3.73 3.97 23.50
C ASP A 166 -4.34 3.83 22.11
N GLY A 167 -5.53 4.34 21.89
CA GLY A 167 -6.27 4.21 20.65
C GLY A 167 -6.84 2.81 20.41
N ALA A 168 -7.42 2.62 19.26
CA ALA A 168 -8.16 1.41 18.89
C ALA A 168 -7.27 0.19 18.63
N PHE A 169 -5.99 0.41 18.30
CA PHE A 169 -5.02 -0.63 17.97
C PHE A 169 -3.96 -0.85 19.05
N SER A 170 -4.26 -0.38 20.25
CA SER A 170 -3.38 -0.47 21.41
C SER A 170 -3.13 -1.90 21.88
N ALA A 171 -2.08 -2.08 22.68
CA ALA A 171 -1.75 -3.36 23.31
C ALA A 171 -2.87 -3.93 24.21
N SER A 172 -3.74 -3.06 24.73
CA SER A 172 -4.93 -3.45 25.53
C SER A 172 -6.13 -3.85 24.67
N SER A 173 -6.11 -3.58 23.37
CA SER A 173 -7.16 -4.04 22.43
C SER A 173 -6.98 -5.51 22.08
N SER A 174 -7.94 -6.09 21.36
CA SER A 174 -7.82 -7.44 20.79
C SER A 174 -6.93 -7.49 19.54
N PHE A 175 -6.59 -6.34 18.95
CA PHE A 175 -5.81 -6.27 17.72
C PHE A 175 -4.40 -6.83 17.94
N ARG A 176 -4.00 -7.76 17.09
CA ARG A 176 -2.67 -8.37 17.05
C ARG A 176 -2.17 -8.39 15.63
N VAL A 177 -0.86 -8.40 15.47
CA VAL A 177 -0.18 -8.58 14.19
C VAL A 177 0.59 -9.90 14.23
N SER A 178 0.60 -10.62 13.12
CA SER A 178 1.16 -11.97 13.06
C SER A 178 2.61 -11.98 12.57
N TYR A 179 3.05 -10.95 11.87
CA TYR A 179 4.37 -10.91 11.24
C TYR A 179 5.29 -9.85 11.84
N PRO A 180 6.61 -10.16 11.93
CA PRO A 180 7.29 -11.41 11.58
C PRO A 180 7.06 -12.56 12.57
N PHE A 181 6.37 -12.32 13.66
CA PHE A 181 5.83 -13.26 14.65
C PHE A 181 4.72 -12.54 15.43
N PRO A 182 3.81 -13.28 16.13
CA PRO A 182 2.67 -12.66 16.81
C PRO A 182 3.10 -11.67 17.90
N HIS A 183 2.66 -10.42 17.79
CA HIS A 183 2.93 -9.37 18.76
C HIS A 183 1.84 -8.28 18.75
N THR A 184 1.98 -7.26 19.60
CA THR A 184 1.16 -6.06 19.60
C THR A 184 1.83 -4.96 18.81
N LEU A 185 1.01 -4.11 18.16
CA LEU A 185 1.49 -2.99 17.33
C LEU A 185 2.53 -2.12 18.06
N ARG A 186 3.59 -1.76 17.36
CA ARG A 186 4.71 -0.95 17.86
C ARG A 186 5.02 0.22 16.97
N ARG A 187 5.34 1.36 17.59
CA ARG A 187 5.80 2.58 16.92
C ARG A 187 6.97 3.17 17.68
N ASN A 188 8.00 3.56 16.95
CA ASN A 188 9.26 4.09 17.48
C ASN A 188 9.62 5.38 16.75
N PHE A 189 9.08 6.52 17.21
CA PHE A 189 9.38 7.81 16.59
C PHE A 189 10.89 8.05 16.47
N THR A 190 11.34 8.33 15.24
CA THR A 190 12.75 8.60 14.95
C THR A 190 12.88 9.72 13.92
N LEU A 191 13.24 10.93 14.39
CA LEU A 191 13.37 12.09 13.50
C LEU A 191 14.54 11.94 12.50
N PHE A 192 15.62 11.28 12.92
CA PHE A 192 16.80 11.02 12.11
C PHE A 192 17.00 9.50 11.92
N PRO A 193 16.17 8.86 11.10
CA PRO A 193 16.29 7.42 10.92
C PRO A 193 17.58 7.04 10.18
N PRO A 194 18.17 5.88 10.48
CA PRO A 194 19.30 5.33 9.73
C PRO A 194 18.81 4.85 8.35
N LEU A 195 18.93 5.69 7.34
CA LEU A 195 18.45 5.41 5.98
C LEU A 195 19.19 4.25 5.30
N ASP A 196 20.45 4.05 5.64
CA ASP A 196 21.31 2.98 5.16
C ASP A 196 20.89 1.58 5.63
N ALA A 197 20.20 1.49 6.77
CA ALA A 197 19.69 0.22 7.28
C ALA A 197 18.46 -0.32 6.54
N LEU A 198 17.78 0.53 5.76
CA LEU A 198 16.48 0.22 5.15
C LEU A 198 16.50 0.23 3.62
N LEU A 199 17.52 0.81 3.04
CA LEU A 199 17.74 0.81 1.60
C LEU A 199 19.12 0.22 1.35
N PRO A 200 19.19 -1.06 1.04
CA PRO A 200 20.45 -1.77 0.85
C PRO A 200 21.09 -1.39 -0.49
N VAL A 201 21.29 -0.08 -0.73
CA VAL A 201 22.09 0.42 -1.83
C VAL A 201 23.49 0.66 -1.27
N PRO A 202 24.45 -0.24 -1.50
CA PRO A 202 25.82 -0.11 -0.99
C PRO A 202 26.45 1.20 -1.51
N ASP A 203 27.34 1.76 -0.70
CA ASP A 203 28.14 2.94 -1.04
C ASP A 203 27.37 4.25 -1.26
N MET A 204 26.07 4.31 -0.94
CA MET A 204 25.36 5.58 -0.89
C MET A 204 25.64 6.28 0.44
N ALA A 205 26.45 7.33 0.39
CA ALA A 205 26.71 8.20 1.56
C ALA A 205 25.47 9.06 1.84
N TRP A 206 24.60 8.58 2.73
CA TRP A 206 23.46 9.37 3.21
C TRP A 206 23.89 10.27 4.35
N LYS A 207 23.71 11.58 4.16
CA LYS A 207 23.83 12.51 5.29
C LYS A 207 22.56 12.40 6.13
N ALA A 208 22.73 12.23 7.45
CA ALA A 208 21.63 12.28 8.39
C ALA A 208 20.84 13.59 8.20
N ARG A 209 19.57 13.48 7.93
CA ARG A 209 18.65 14.62 7.81
C ARG A 209 17.34 14.27 8.50
N PRO A 210 16.60 15.26 9.02
CA PRO A 210 15.31 14.95 9.61
C PRO A 210 14.35 14.42 8.54
N ALA A 211 13.70 13.30 8.81
CA ALA A 211 12.79 12.62 7.87
C ALA A 211 11.64 13.53 7.43
N ASN A 212 11.11 14.35 8.36
CA ASN A 212 10.02 15.29 8.09
C ASN A 212 10.36 16.35 7.03
N ALA A 213 11.62 16.62 6.77
CA ALA A 213 12.03 17.54 5.71
C ALA A 213 11.69 17.02 4.30
N SER A 214 11.47 15.74 4.14
CA SER A 214 11.15 15.10 2.83
C SER A 214 9.69 15.20 2.44
N PHE A 215 8.80 15.50 3.39
CA PHE A 215 7.35 15.49 3.15
C PHE A 215 6.64 16.77 3.60
N THR A 216 7.35 17.89 3.60
CA THR A 216 6.72 19.20 3.79
C THR A 216 5.81 19.55 2.63
N LYS A 217 4.82 20.42 2.86
CA LYS A 217 3.88 20.83 1.81
C LYS A 217 4.59 21.35 0.54
N PRO A 218 5.62 22.23 0.62
CA PRO A 218 6.33 22.68 -0.58
C PRO A 218 7.04 21.54 -1.34
N VAL A 219 7.58 20.54 -0.65
CA VAL A 219 8.22 19.39 -1.29
C VAL A 219 7.19 18.58 -2.07
N VAL A 220 6.03 18.32 -1.49
CA VAL A 220 4.94 17.57 -2.15
C VAL A 220 4.34 18.36 -3.32
N GLU A 221 4.16 19.67 -3.17
CA GLU A 221 3.71 20.54 -4.27
C GLU A 221 4.72 20.53 -5.43
N SER A 222 6.01 20.63 -5.14
CA SER A 222 7.08 20.54 -6.14
C SER A 222 7.08 19.16 -6.86
N LEU A 223 6.78 18.08 -6.14
CA LEU A 223 6.65 16.75 -6.74
C LEU A 223 5.44 16.66 -7.69
N ILE A 224 4.29 17.20 -7.29
CA ILE A 224 3.08 17.22 -8.11
C ILE A 224 3.24 18.11 -9.35
N ASP A 225 3.93 19.22 -9.24
CA ASP A 225 4.10 20.22 -10.30
C ASP A 225 5.24 19.89 -11.27
N GLY A 226 6.20 19.06 -10.81
CA GLY A 226 7.34 18.61 -11.60
C GLY A 226 7.06 17.36 -12.45
N PHE A 227 8.11 16.88 -13.09
CA PHE A 227 8.12 15.59 -13.82
C PHE A 227 7.03 15.49 -14.93
N VAL A 228 6.80 16.53 -15.69
CA VAL A 228 5.76 16.55 -16.74
C VAL A 228 6.02 15.46 -17.79
N GLY A 229 5.14 14.45 -17.83
CA GLY A 229 5.27 13.26 -18.70
C GLY A 229 6.36 12.27 -18.26
N ASP A 230 7.08 12.56 -17.21
CA ASP A 230 8.17 11.73 -16.67
C ASP A 230 7.72 10.95 -15.42
N PHE A 231 7.05 9.83 -15.67
CA PHE A 231 6.61 8.92 -14.60
C PHE A 231 7.79 8.31 -13.83
N LYS A 232 8.88 7.96 -14.54
CA LYS A 232 10.08 7.38 -13.92
C LYS A 232 10.69 8.35 -12.90
N GLY A 233 10.90 9.60 -13.29
CA GLY A 233 11.44 10.63 -12.39
C GLY A 233 10.50 10.93 -11.22
N PHE A 234 9.19 11.01 -11.48
CA PHE A 234 8.17 11.21 -10.46
C PHE A 234 8.19 10.08 -9.42
N GLN A 235 8.17 8.82 -9.87
CA GLN A 235 8.23 7.67 -8.97
C GLN A 235 9.56 7.61 -8.22
N ALA A 236 10.69 7.78 -8.90
CA ALA A 236 12.01 7.76 -8.27
C ALA A 236 12.15 8.81 -7.17
N GLN A 237 11.53 9.99 -7.34
CA GLN A 237 11.51 11.03 -6.30
C GLN A 237 10.56 10.68 -5.16
N MET A 238 9.41 10.05 -5.41
CA MET A 238 8.45 9.63 -4.38
C MET A 238 8.99 8.50 -3.52
N GLU A 239 9.49 7.46 -4.17
CA GLU A 239 9.86 6.19 -3.54
C GLU A 239 11.34 6.16 -3.11
N GLY A 240 12.17 6.98 -3.74
CA GLY A 240 13.61 7.01 -3.46
C GLY A 240 13.94 7.42 -2.02
N PRO A 241 15.18 7.18 -1.57
CA PRO A 241 15.56 7.33 -0.16
C PRO A 241 15.35 8.74 0.42
N LYS A 242 15.31 9.76 -0.45
CA LYS A 242 15.03 11.15 -0.06
C LYS A 242 13.56 11.52 -0.24
N GLY A 243 12.75 10.58 -0.73
CA GLY A 243 11.34 10.80 -1.05
C GLY A 243 10.44 10.79 0.17
N PRO A 244 9.22 11.27 0.00
CA PRO A 244 8.22 11.27 1.08
C PRO A 244 7.87 9.86 1.56
N HIS A 245 7.67 8.91 0.64
CA HIS A 245 7.19 7.58 0.97
C HIS A 245 8.05 6.86 2.03
N PRO A 246 9.35 6.58 1.82
CA PRO A 246 10.12 5.86 2.84
C PRO A 246 10.30 6.67 4.12
N ASN A 247 10.40 8.00 4.03
CA ASN A 247 10.64 8.83 5.21
C ASN A 247 9.42 8.92 6.14
N VAL A 248 8.20 8.76 5.64
CA VAL A 248 7.01 8.60 6.50
C VAL A 248 7.03 7.25 7.22
N HIS A 249 7.38 6.16 6.53
CA HIS A 249 7.58 4.86 7.19
C HIS A 249 8.62 4.94 8.30
N LEU A 250 9.76 5.53 8.01
CA LEU A 250 10.91 5.58 8.89
C LEU A 250 10.71 6.44 10.13
N ILE A 251 10.05 7.61 10.00
CA ILE A 251 9.81 8.51 11.14
C ILE A 251 8.84 7.90 12.14
N ILE A 252 7.89 7.07 11.69
CA ILE A 252 6.96 6.33 12.55
C ILE A 252 7.68 5.19 13.26
N GLY A 253 8.62 4.52 12.59
CA GLY A 253 9.37 3.41 13.16
C GLY A 253 8.51 2.18 13.47
N GLY A 254 9.03 1.30 14.30
CA GLY A 254 8.34 0.08 14.72
C GLY A 254 7.85 -0.77 13.55
N ASP A 255 6.61 -1.25 13.60
CA ASP A 255 6.01 -2.06 12.54
C ASP A 255 5.93 -1.30 11.21
N MET A 256 5.61 -0.01 11.24
CA MET A 256 5.49 0.80 10.03
C MET A 256 6.80 0.88 9.22
N SER A 257 7.95 0.80 9.87
CA SER A 257 9.26 0.76 9.22
C SER A 257 9.83 -0.65 9.06
N GLY A 258 9.08 -1.68 9.48
CA GLY A 258 9.55 -3.06 9.45
C GLY A 258 10.69 -3.35 10.42
N GLN A 259 10.73 -2.69 11.58
CA GLN A 259 11.71 -2.99 12.63
C GLN A 259 11.34 -4.27 13.37
N CYS A 260 12.29 -5.20 13.46
CA CYS A 260 12.10 -6.38 14.30
C CYS A 260 11.81 -5.95 15.74
N PRO A 261 10.77 -6.51 16.37
CA PRO A 261 10.52 -6.33 17.80
C PRO A 261 11.73 -6.71 18.66
N VAL A 262 11.90 -6.03 19.81
CA VAL A 262 13.05 -6.24 20.72
C VAL A 262 13.12 -7.70 21.24
N ASP A 263 11.96 -8.34 21.37
CA ASP A 263 11.79 -9.73 21.80
C ASP A 263 11.63 -10.71 20.63
N ALA A 264 12.00 -10.29 19.41
CA ALA A 264 11.94 -11.13 18.24
C ALA A 264 12.82 -12.37 18.38
N PRO A 265 12.38 -13.52 17.83
CA PRO A 265 13.23 -14.70 17.72
C PRO A 265 14.51 -14.40 16.94
N ALA A 266 15.57 -15.14 17.25
CA ALA A 266 16.78 -15.11 16.45
C ALA A 266 16.46 -15.41 14.98
N GLY A 267 16.93 -14.57 14.07
CA GLY A 267 16.65 -14.70 12.64
C GLY A 267 15.56 -13.77 12.11
N CYS A 268 14.91 -12.96 12.95
CA CYS A 268 14.07 -11.86 12.45
C CYS A 268 14.94 -10.90 11.62
N VAL A 269 14.53 -10.64 10.39
CA VAL A 269 15.18 -9.68 9.50
C VAL A 269 14.32 -8.42 9.43
N SER A 270 14.90 -7.29 9.85
CA SER A 270 14.25 -5.99 9.70
C SER A 270 14.19 -5.59 8.23
N GLY A 271 13.03 -5.12 7.80
CA GLY A 271 12.79 -4.64 6.44
C GLY A 271 11.36 -4.15 6.30
N PRO A 272 11.07 -3.27 5.34
CA PRO A 272 9.73 -2.67 5.20
C PRO A 272 8.66 -3.68 4.74
N THR A 273 8.98 -4.97 4.67
CA THR A 273 8.13 -6.01 4.10
C THR A 273 6.81 -6.15 4.85
N PHE A 274 6.82 -6.11 6.19
CA PHE A 274 5.63 -6.23 7.04
C PHE A 274 5.06 -4.89 7.53
N SER A 275 5.40 -3.78 6.88
CA SER A 275 4.87 -2.45 7.23
C SER A 275 3.33 -2.34 7.24
N PRO A 276 2.56 -3.14 6.46
CA PRO A 276 1.10 -3.13 6.56
C PRO A 276 0.54 -3.61 7.91
N ASN A 277 1.35 -4.19 8.80
CA ASN A 277 0.96 -4.44 10.19
C ASN A 277 0.38 -3.18 10.86
N ASP A 278 0.95 -2.01 10.58
CA ASP A 278 0.42 -0.76 11.11
C ASP A 278 -0.73 -0.25 10.24
N PRO A 279 -1.94 -0.05 10.80
CA PRO A 279 -3.06 0.54 10.05
C PRO A 279 -2.76 1.88 9.39
N LEU A 280 -1.75 2.62 9.88
CA LEU A 280 -1.28 3.86 9.26
C LEU A 280 -0.74 3.64 7.85
N PHE A 281 -0.24 2.44 7.54
CA PHE A 281 0.19 2.08 6.19
C PHE A 281 -0.88 2.39 5.14
N PHE A 282 -2.10 2.01 5.41
CA PHE A 282 -3.22 2.17 4.48
C PHE A 282 -3.57 3.64 4.26
N LEU A 283 -3.55 4.45 5.32
CA LEU A 283 -3.79 5.89 5.24
C LEU A 283 -2.63 6.64 4.57
N HIS A 284 -1.40 6.21 4.82
CA HIS A 284 -0.19 6.72 4.19
C HIS A 284 -0.18 6.42 2.69
N HIS A 285 -0.43 5.17 2.29
CA HIS A 285 -0.47 4.81 0.87
C HIS A 285 -1.66 5.44 0.14
N ALA A 286 -2.77 5.73 0.83
CA ALA A 286 -3.85 6.54 0.26
C ALA A 286 -3.40 7.99 -0.01
N MET A 287 -2.49 8.57 0.80
CA MET A 287 -1.88 9.86 0.47
C MET A 287 -0.87 9.75 -0.67
N VAL A 288 -0.09 8.68 -0.75
CA VAL A 288 0.80 8.39 -1.89
C VAL A 288 -0.02 8.30 -3.19
N ASP A 289 -1.14 7.58 -3.16
CA ASP A 289 -2.08 7.50 -4.27
C ASP A 289 -2.71 8.85 -4.63
N ARG A 290 -3.06 9.67 -3.62
CA ARG A 290 -3.56 11.03 -3.81
C ARG A 290 -2.54 11.94 -4.53
N ILE A 291 -1.26 11.81 -4.19
CA ILE A 291 -0.20 12.59 -4.84
C ILE A 291 -0.09 12.16 -6.31
N TRP A 292 -0.11 10.85 -6.60
CA TRP A 292 -0.14 10.35 -7.97
C TRP A 292 -1.39 10.81 -8.73
N PHE A 293 -2.58 10.72 -8.13
CA PHE A 293 -3.83 11.23 -8.69
C PHE A 293 -3.74 12.73 -9.05
N LYS A 294 -3.18 13.57 -8.16
CA LYS A 294 -3.00 15.00 -8.41
C LYS A 294 -1.99 15.25 -9.53
N TRP A 295 -0.88 14.53 -9.54
CA TRP A 295 0.12 14.61 -10.60
C TRP A 295 -0.45 14.21 -11.96
N GLN A 296 -1.22 13.12 -12.05
CA GLN A 296 -1.89 12.69 -13.29
C GLN A 296 -2.83 13.77 -13.86
N ARG A 297 -3.47 14.55 -13.00
CA ARG A 297 -4.42 15.61 -13.38
C ARG A 297 -3.76 16.95 -13.64
N LYS A 298 -2.51 17.14 -13.22
CA LYS A 298 -1.81 18.42 -13.34
C LYS A 298 -1.48 18.76 -14.79
N HIS A 299 -1.11 17.76 -15.60
CA HIS A 299 -0.79 17.96 -17.01
C HIS A 299 -1.26 16.79 -17.87
N LYS A 300 -1.73 17.08 -19.11
CA LYS A 300 -2.22 16.06 -20.03
C LYS A 300 -1.22 14.92 -20.33
N LEU A 301 0.09 15.23 -20.34
CA LEU A 301 1.14 14.23 -20.57
C LEU A 301 1.32 13.28 -19.37
N ASN A 302 0.87 13.68 -18.17
CA ASN A 302 0.97 12.85 -16.97
C ASN A 302 -0.13 11.78 -16.92
N LYS A 303 -1.29 12.05 -17.56
CA LYS A 303 -2.51 11.24 -17.38
C LYS A 303 -2.28 9.74 -17.61
N HIS A 304 -1.52 9.40 -18.64
CA HIS A 304 -1.23 8.01 -19.02
C HIS A 304 0.27 7.70 -19.07
N ALA A 305 1.09 8.59 -18.47
CA ALA A 305 2.52 8.33 -18.39
C ALA A 305 2.78 7.14 -17.47
N PHE A 306 3.54 6.18 -17.96
CA PHE A 306 3.97 4.98 -17.26
C PHE A 306 5.33 4.52 -17.79
N ALA A 307 6.22 4.15 -16.89
CA ALA A 307 7.53 3.57 -17.19
C ALA A 307 8.07 2.85 -15.97
N GLY A 308 9.04 1.96 -16.19
CA GLY A 308 9.75 1.23 -15.14
C GLY A 308 10.00 -0.21 -15.56
N GLY A 309 10.85 -0.87 -14.82
CA GLY A 309 11.18 -2.29 -15.02
C GLY A 309 10.54 -3.18 -13.97
N SER A 310 10.64 -4.47 -14.19
CA SER A 310 10.09 -5.49 -13.28
C SER A 310 11.10 -5.99 -12.24
N VAL A 311 12.40 -5.65 -12.39
CA VAL A 311 13.47 -6.15 -11.53
C VAL A 311 14.06 -5.02 -10.70
N GLN A 312 13.89 -5.13 -9.39
CA GLN A 312 14.50 -4.21 -8.42
C GLN A 312 16.04 -4.26 -8.56
N GLN A 313 16.69 -3.09 -8.47
CA GLN A 313 18.14 -2.95 -8.68
C GLN A 313 18.78 -2.24 -7.47
N LEU A 314 18.88 -2.90 -6.34
CA LEU A 314 19.41 -2.32 -5.08
C LEU A 314 20.82 -2.79 -4.71
N ASP A 315 21.43 -3.69 -5.51
CA ASP A 315 22.71 -4.29 -5.17
C ASP A 315 23.92 -3.39 -5.47
N ASN A 316 23.73 -2.37 -6.28
CA ASN A 316 24.80 -1.48 -6.73
C ASN A 316 24.30 -0.07 -7.00
N VAL A 317 24.97 0.94 -6.46
CA VAL A 317 24.58 2.36 -6.57
C VAL A 317 24.53 2.85 -8.01
N THR A 318 25.43 2.39 -8.87
CA THR A 318 25.45 2.79 -10.29
C THR A 318 24.24 2.24 -11.03
N VAL A 319 23.95 0.95 -10.85
CA VAL A 319 22.78 0.29 -11.44
C VAL A 319 21.48 0.88 -10.89
N PHE A 320 21.40 1.12 -9.58
CA PHE A 320 20.27 1.80 -8.98
C PHE A 320 20.04 3.21 -9.56
N SER A 321 21.12 3.97 -9.79
CA SER A 321 21.02 5.32 -10.37
C SER A 321 20.53 5.28 -11.83
N GLU A 322 20.83 4.22 -12.58
CA GLU A 322 20.33 4.01 -13.93
C GLU A 322 18.88 3.52 -13.96
N TYR A 323 18.51 2.63 -13.02
CA TYR A 323 17.20 1.99 -12.92
C TYR A 323 16.52 2.19 -11.57
N PRO A 324 16.26 3.43 -11.15
CA PRO A 324 15.69 3.71 -9.81
C PRO A 324 14.24 3.22 -9.65
N THR A 325 13.58 2.87 -10.76
CA THR A 325 12.22 2.29 -10.81
C THR A 325 12.22 0.92 -11.50
N GLY A 326 13.30 0.16 -11.32
CA GLY A 326 13.48 -1.19 -11.83
C GLY A 326 14.15 -1.29 -13.21
N GLY A 327 15.00 -2.29 -13.32
CA GLY A 327 15.65 -2.71 -14.55
C GLY A 327 14.78 -3.64 -15.42
N PRO A 328 15.27 -3.99 -16.61
CA PRO A 328 14.54 -4.86 -17.54
C PRO A 328 14.27 -6.26 -16.95
N PRO A 329 13.20 -6.94 -17.44
CA PRO A 329 12.28 -6.53 -18.49
C PRO A 329 11.45 -5.30 -18.13
N PHE A 330 11.25 -4.39 -19.09
CA PHE A 330 10.43 -3.20 -18.86
C PHE A 330 8.95 -3.55 -18.90
N LEU A 331 8.22 -2.94 -17.97
CA LEU A 331 6.78 -3.11 -17.85
C LEU A 331 6.03 -2.22 -18.85
N THR A 332 4.81 -2.62 -19.17
CA THR A 332 3.90 -1.93 -20.09
C THR A 332 2.54 -1.75 -19.42
N MET A 333 1.64 -1.01 -20.06
CA MET A 333 0.24 -0.89 -19.63
C MET A 333 -0.48 -2.24 -19.54
N HIS A 334 -0.03 -3.25 -20.29
CA HIS A 334 -0.61 -4.60 -20.31
C HIS A 334 0.05 -5.56 -19.32
N SER A 335 1.07 -5.11 -18.59
CA SER A 335 1.70 -5.93 -17.55
C SER A 335 0.71 -6.19 -16.41
N GLU A 336 0.67 -7.43 -15.95
CA GLU A 336 -0.23 -7.86 -14.88
C GLU A 336 0.19 -7.30 -13.52
N ILE A 337 -0.79 -7.05 -12.68
CA ILE A 337 -0.63 -6.73 -11.26
C ILE A 337 -0.63 -8.06 -10.49
N PRO A 338 0.46 -8.43 -9.80
CA PRO A 338 0.49 -9.65 -9.00
C PRO A 338 -0.44 -9.52 -7.80
N THR A 339 -1.34 -10.48 -7.59
CA THR A 339 -2.39 -10.39 -6.55
C THR A 339 -2.29 -11.46 -5.46
N ASN A 340 -1.43 -12.47 -5.63
CA ASN A 340 -1.33 -13.61 -4.72
C ASN A 340 -2.70 -14.25 -4.38
N GLY A 341 -3.66 -14.18 -5.29
CA GLY A 341 -5.00 -14.71 -5.08
C GLY A 341 -5.94 -13.82 -4.24
N LEU A 342 -5.49 -12.65 -3.74
CA LEU A 342 -6.38 -11.70 -3.01
C LEU A 342 -7.48 -11.10 -3.90
N ALA A 343 -7.48 -11.35 -5.19
CA ALA A 343 -8.53 -10.93 -6.11
C ALA A 343 -8.91 -12.07 -7.05
N PRO A 344 -10.23 -12.27 -7.32
CA PRO A 344 -10.71 -13.35 -8.17
C PRO A 344 -10.49 -13.08 -9.67
N VAL A 345 -10.01 -11.89 -10.03
CA VAL A 345 -9.78 -11.46 -11.41
C VAL A 345 -8.37 -10.87 -11.56
N SER A 346 -7.80 -11.02 -12.76
CA SER A 346 -6.53 -10.39 -13.09
C SER A 346 -6.72 -8.89 -13.36
N TYR A 347 -5.74 -8.11 -12.96
CA TYR A 347 -5.64 -6.68 -13.22
C TYR A 347 -4.36 -6.39 -13.98
N THR A 348 -4.38 -5.34 -14.79
CA THR A 348 -3.21 -4.81 -15.49
C THR A 348 -2.85 -3.42 -14.97
N VAL A 349 -1.66 -2.95 -15.32
CA VAL A 349 -1.26 -1.56 -15.06
C VAL A 349 -2.30 -0.58 -15.61
N SER A 350 -2.84 -0.85 -16.81
CA SER A 350 -3.87 0.00 -17.45
C SER A 350 -5.11 0.18 -16.58
N ASP A 351 -5.55 -0.87 -15.88
CA ASP A 351 -6.73 -0.82 -15.00
C ASP A 351 -6.53 0.12 -13.80
N MET A 352 -5.28 0.38 -13.45
CA MET A 352 -4.93 1.25 -12.32
C MET A 352 -4.58 2.69 -12.74
N MET A 353 -4.57 3.02 -14.03
CA MET A 353 -4.18 4.35 -14.48
C MET A 353 -5.23 5.43 -14.23
N SER A 354 -6.51 5.07 -14.12
CA SER A 354 -7.60 6.02 -13.87
C SER A 354 -8.38 5.63 -12.63
N THR A 355 -8.64 6.59 -11.75
CA THR A 355 -9.48 6.37 -10.54
C THR A 355 -10.98 6.51 -10.81
N THR A 356 -11.38 6.85 -12.06
CA THR A 356 -12.77 7.08 -12.44
C THR A 356 -13.20 6.29 -13.67
N GLU A 357 -12.39 5.32 -14.07
CA GLU A 357 -12.64 4.42 -15.20
C GLU A 357 -12.40 2.98 -14.75
N GLY A 358 -13.04 2.01 -15.39
CA GLY A 358 -12.89 0.59 -15.06
C GLY A 358 -13.45 0.23 -13.67
N SER A 359 -12.68 -0.51 -12.90
CA SER A 359 -13.06 -1.01 -11.56
C SER A 359 -12.99 0.06 -10.46
N LEU A 360 -12.24 1.13 -10.70
CA LEU A 360 -12.04 2.20 -9.71
C LEU A 360 -13.11 3.29 -9.88
N CYS A 361 -13.64 3.79 -8.75
CA CYS A 361 -14.65 4.86 -8.78
C CYS A 361 -14.48 5.78 -7.56
N TYR A 362 -13.39 6.56 -7.54
CA TYR A 362 -13.15 7.53 -6.48
C TYR A 362 -12.35 8.74 -6.96
N VAL A 363 -12.42 9.81 -6.18
CA VAL A 363 -11.60 11.03 -6.30
C VAL A 363 -11.12 11.45 -4.92
N TYR A 364 -10.15 12.34 -4.87
CA TYR A 364 -9.69 12.98 -3.63
C TYR A 364 -10.20 14.42 -3.53
N GLU A 365 -10.49 14.85 -2.32
CA GLU A 365 -10.75 16.27 -2.03
C GLU A 365 -9.50 17.13 -2.18
#